data_be09d1a7dbd3a16a7f4be2eea23a8bd6
#
_entry.id   be09d1a7dbd3a16a7f4be2eea23a8bd6
#
_cell.length_a   1.000
_cell.length_b   1.000
_cell.length_c   1.000
_cell.angle_alpha   90.00
_cell.angle_beta   90.00
_cell.angle_gamma   90.00
#
_symmetry.space_group_name_H-M   'P 1'
#
loop_
_entity.id
_entity.type
_entity.pdbx_description
1 polymer ?
#
loop_
_entity_poly.entity_id
_entity_poly.type
_entity_poly.pdbx_seq_one_letter_code
_entity_poly.pdbx_strand_id
1 'polypeptide(L)'
;MNIIICGAGRVGFSISKQLSAQGHSITVIDQSSEYIQKINDTQDVKGVVGRATFPSVLEKAGAEDADMIIAVTQNDETNMVICQVAYSIFKINKKIARIRGQ
;
A
#
# COMPACT_ATOMS: atom_id res chain seq x y z
N MET A 1 0.68 13.09 5.77
CA MET A 1 1.73 12.27 5.15
C MET A 1 1.23 11.65 3.86
N ASN A 2 2.14 11.32 2.99
CA ASN A 2 1.86 10.52 1.79
C ASN A 2 2.13 9.06 2.13
N ILE A 3 1.09 8.24 2.11
CA ILE A 3 1.16 6.86 2.56
C ILE A 3 0.73 5.92 1.44
N ILE A 4 1.53 4.88 1.19
CA ILE A 4 1.19 3.82 0.25
C ILE A 4 0.77 2.60 1.06
N ILE A 5 -0.40 2.05 0.74
CA ILE A 5 -0.91 0.83 1.37
C ILE A 5 -0.93 -0.26 0.32
N CYS A 6 -0.25 -1.36 0.58
CA CYS A 6 -0.18 -2.49 -0.34
C CYS A 6 -1.08 -3.60 0.18
N GLY A 7 -2.16 -3.84 -0.54
CA GLY A 7 -3.22 -4.76 -0.14
C GLY A 7 -4.52 -4.00 0.08
N ALA A 8 -5.54 -4.35 -0.70
CA ALA A 8 -6.86 -3.71 -0.63
C ALA A 8 -7.95 -4.67 -0.15
N GLY A 9 -7.54 -5.74 0.52
CA GLY A 9 -8.48 -6.64 1.18
C GLY A 9 -9.05 -5.99 2.44
N ARG A 10 -9.60 -6.80 3.32
CA ARG A 10 -10.29 -6.28 4.51
C ARG A 10 -9.42 -5.34 5.34
N VAL A 11 -8.19 -5.75 5.62
CA VAL A 11 -7.30 -4.95 6.47
C VAL A 11 -6.88 -3.66 5.79
N GLY A 12 -6.44 -3.76 4.54
CA GLY A 12 -6.02 -2.57 3.78
C GLY A 12 -7.16 -1.59 3.59
N PHE A 13 -8.37 -2.11 3.33
CA PHE A 13 -9.56 -1.29 3.20
C PHE A 13 -9.83 -0.49 4.48
N SER A 14 -9.74 -1.15 5.64
CA SER A 14 -9.98 -0.50 6.93
C SER A 14 -8.92 0.54 7.25
N ILE A 15 -7.66 0.21 7.02
CA ILE A 15 -6.56 1.12 7.31
C ILE A 15 -6.63 2.36 6.42
N SER A 16 -6.88 2.17 5.12
CA SER A 16 -6.97 3.29 4.20
C SER A 16 -8.11 4.23 4.55
N LYS A 17 -9.26 3.66 4.93
CA LYS A 17 -10.41 4.45 5.34
C LYS A 17 -10.08 5.32 6.57
N GLN A 18 -9.44 4.72 7.55
CA GLN A 18 -9.11 5.40 8.80
C GLN A 18 -8.07 6.51 8.56
N LEU A 19 -7.02 6.19 7.82
CA LEU A 19 -5.94 7.16 7.58
C LEU A 19 -6.37 8.30 6.65
N SER A 20 -7.19 8.01 5.64
CA SER A 20 -7.69 9.07 4.76
C SER A 20 -8.61 10.02 5.54
N ALA A 21 -9.39 9.48 6.47
CA ALA A 21 -10.25 10.31 7.34
C ALA A 21 -9.43 11.22 8.25
N GLN A 22 -8.19 10.85 8.54
CA GLN A 22 -7.29 11.66 9.36
C GLN A 22 -6.52 12.71 8.53
N GLY A 23 -6.82 12.82 7.25
CA GLY A 23 -6.23 13.85 6.40
C GLY A 23 -4.96 13.44 5.67
N HIS A 24 -4.57 12.17 5.72
CA HIS A 24 -3.39 11.70 4.98
C HIS A 24 -3.73 11.46 3.50
N SER A 25 -2.75 11.65 2.64
CA SER A 25 -2.85 11.31 1.22
C SER A 25 -2.55 9.82 1.05
N ILE A 26 -3.54 9.05 0.64
CA ILE A 26 -3.43 7.59 0.59
C ILE A 26 -3.45 7.09 -0.85
N THR A 27 -2.52 6.20 -1.18
CA THR A 27 -2.53 5.43 -2.42
C THR A 27 -2.58 3.96 -2.04
N VAL A 28 -3.49 3.20 -2.63
CA VAL A 28 -3.64 1.78 -2.35
C VAL A 28 -3.29 0.98 -3.59
N ILE A 29 -2.46 -0.05 -3.42
CA ILE A 29 -2.04 -0.95 -4.50
C ILE A 29 -2.61 -2.34 -4.23
N ASP A 30 -3.18 -2.96 -5.25
CA ASP A 30 -3.60 -4.37 -5.18
C ASP A 30 -3.63 -4.95 -6.60
N GLN A 31 -3.44 -6.24 -6.71
CA GLN A 31 -3.55 -6.92 -8.00
C GLN A 31 -5.01 -7.03 -8.47
N SER A 32 -5.95 -6.99 -7.55
CA SER A 32 -7.38 -7.14 -7.84
C SER A 32 -7.97 -5.80 -8.29
N SER A 33 -8.35 -5.74 -9.56
CA SER A 33 -9.03 -4.56 -10.07
C SER A 33 -10.37 -4.33 -9.37
N GLU A 34 -11.03 -5.41 -8.94
CA GLU A 34 -12.30 -5.31 -8.22
C GLU A 34 -12.12 -4.65 -6.85
N TYR A 35 -11.08 -5.04 -6.12
CA TYR A 35 -10.78 -4.44 -4.82
C TYR A 35 -10.43 -2.96 -4.98
N ILE A 36 -9.64 -2.62 -5.99
CA ILE A 36 -9.26 -1.23 -6.24
C ILE A 36 -10.48 -0.40 -6.63
N GLN A 37 -11.36 -0.95 -7.47
CA GLN A 37 -12.59 -0.27 -7.86
C GLN A 37 -13.46 0.03 -6.63
N LYS A 38 -13.61 -0.97 -5.75
CA LYS A 38 -14.42 -0.82 -4.55
C LYS A 38 -13.87 0.28 -3.65
N ILE A 39 -12.56 0.32 -3.47
CA ILE A 39 -11.95 1.30 -2.59
C ILE A 39 -12.05 2.71 -3.19
N ASN A 40 -11.88 2.83 -4.50
CA ASN A 40 -12.02 4.11 -5.19
C ASN A 40 -13.46 4.63 -5.12
N ASP A 41 -14.43 3.74 -5.17
CA ASP A 41 -15.85 4.12 -5.14
C ASP A 41 -16.32 4.56 -3.76
N THR A 42 -15.62 4.14 -2.71
CA THR A 42 -16.08 4.35 -1.33
C THR A 42 -15.17 5.21 -0.49
N GLN A 43 -13.97 5.52 -0.97
CA GLN A 43 -12.99 6.29 -0.19
C GLN A 43 -12.30 7.33 -1.06
N ASP A 44 -11.81 8.38 -0.42
CA ASP A 44 -11.05 9.43 -1.09
C ASP A 44 -9.56 9.01 -1.11
N VAL A 45 -9.25 8.03 -1.93
CA VAL A 45 -7.89 7.51 -2.08
C VAL A 45 -7.58 7.27 -3.56
N LYS A 46 -6.29 7.21 -3.87
CA LYS A 46 -5.84 6.84 -5.21
C LYS A 46 -5.62 5.33 -5.24
N GLY A 47 -6.10 4.68 -6.29
CA GLY A 47 -5.92 3.23 -6.46
C GLY A 47 -4.99 2.91 -7.62
N VAL A 48 -4.13 1.92 -7.43
CA VAL A 48 -3.22 1.43 -8.46
C VAL A 48 -3.36 -0.09 -8.54
N VAL A 49 -3.66 -0.61 -9.72
CA VAL A 49 -3.74 -2.05 -9.94
C VAL A 49 -2.36 -2.56 -10.34
N GLY A 50 -1.82 -3.51 -9.59
CA GLY A 50 -0.52 -4.09 -9.90
C GLY A 50 0.06 -4.82 -8.69
N ARG A 51 1.24 -5.37 -8.90
CA ARG A 51 2.00 -6.07 -7.85
C ARG A 51 2.94 -5.09 -7.17
N ALA A 52 2.76 -4.91 -5.89
CA ALA A 52 3.55 -3.94 -5.12
C ALA A 52 5.02 -4.37 -4.92
N THR A 53 5.37 -5.61 -5.26
CA THR A 53 6.77 -6.05 -5.25
C THR A 53 7.56 -5.53 -6.44
N PHE A 54 6.88 -5.00 -7.47
CA PHE A 54 7.54 -4.47 -8.65
C PHE A 54 7.85 -2.99 -8.44
N PRO A 55 9.13 -2.57 -8.58
CA PRO A 55 9.49 -1.16 -8.43
C PRO A 55 8.69 -0.22 -9.34
N SER A 56 8.38 -0.66 -10.57
CA SER A 56 7.61 0.16 -11.49
C SER A 56 6.21 0.47 -10.98
N VAL A 57 5.60 -0.48 -10.27
CA VAL A 57 4.27 -0.29 -9.68
C VAL A 57 4.34 0.67 -8.50
N LEU A 58 5.37 0.52 -7.66
CA LEU A 58 5.59 1.44 -6.54
C LEU A 58 5.86 2.86 -7.03
N GLU A 59 6.64 2.99 -8.11
CA GLU A 59 6.90 4.29 -8.71
C GLU A 59 5.60 4.93 -9.20
N LYS A 60 4.77 4.16 -9.88
CA LYS A 60 3.47 4.62 -10.36
C LYS A 60 2.57 5.08 -9.21
N ALA A 61 2.72 4.45 -8.06
CA ALA A 61 1.96 4.80 -6.86
C ALA A 61 2.53 6.01 -6.12
N GLY A 62 3.63 6.59 -6.58
CA GLY A 62 4.22 7.76 -5.98
C GLY A 62 5.24 7.47 -4.89
N ALA A 63 5.94 6.33 -4.97
CA ALA A 63 6.89 5.92 -3.94
C ALA A 63 8.02 6.92 -3.72
N GLU A 64 8.40 7.69 -4.75
CA GLU A 64 9.46 8.67 -4.60
C GLU A 64 9.11 9.77 -3.60
N ASP A 65 7.82 10.07 -3.44
CA ASP A 65 7.35 11.10 -2.54
C ASP A 65 6.63 10.54 -1.32
N ALA A 66 6.64 9.23 -1.15
CA ALA A 66 5.94 8.61 -0.04
C ALA A 66 6.72 8.74 1.26
N ASP A 67 5.99 9.01 2.34
CA ASP A 67 6.57 9.11 3.68
C ASP A 67 6.54 7.76 4.40
N MET A 68 5.58 6.91 4.05
CA MET A 68 5.39 5.63 4.72
C MET A 68 4.81 4.62 3.76
N ILE A 69 5.17 3.35 3.95
CA ILE A 69 4.54 2.24 3.24
C ILE A 69 4.02 1.22 4.24
N ILE A 70 2.82 0.72 4.00
CA ILE A 70 2.17 -0.27 4.85
C ILE A 70 1.82 -1.47 3.97
N ALA A 71 2.47 -2.61 4.23
CA ALA A 71 2.26 -3.83 3.45
C ALA A 71 1.38 -4.80 4.24
N VAL A 72 0.14 -4.97 3.78
CA VAL A 72 -0.87 -5.77 4.46
C VAL A 72 -1.57 -6.74 3.51
N THR A 73 -0.80 -7.33 2.61
CA THR A 73 -1.31 -8.41 1.76
C THR A 73 -1.51 -9.67 2.61
N GLN A 74 -2.06 -10.71 2.02
CA GLN A 74 -2.29 -11.97 2.74
C GLN A 74 -1.03 -12.81 2.89
N ASN A 75 0.07 -12.41 2.26
CA ASN A 75 1.31 -13.18 2.27
C ASN A 75 2.40 -12.43 3.03
N ASP A 76 2.87 -13.02 4.13
CA ASP A 76 3.88 -12.40 4.99
C ASP A 76 5.18 -12.11 4.25
N GLU A 77 5.64 -13.06 3.42
CA GLU A 77 6.87 -12.89 2.67
C GLU A 77 6.76 -11.76 1.65
N THR A 78 5.62 -11.68 0.98
CA THR A 78 5.36 -10.57 0.05
C THR A 78 5.40 -9.24 0.79
N ASN A 79 4.83 -9.17 1.98
CA ASN A 79 4.85 -7.95 2.80
C ASN A 79 6.27 -7.54 3.14
N MET A 80 7.13 -8.50 3.47
CA MET A 80 8.53 -8.21 3.77
C MET A 80 9.28 -7.73 2.54
N VAL A 81 9.05 -8.37 1.38
CA VAL A 81 9.69 -7.98 0.13
C VAL A 81 9.29 -6.57 -0.28
N ILE A 82 8.01 -6.23 -0.15
CA ILE A 82 7.52 -4.88 -0.47
C ILE A 82 8.28 -3.83 0.35
N CYS A 83 8.41 -4.06 1.64
CA CYS A 83 9.10 -3.13 2.52
C CYS A 83 10.59 -3.05 2.17
N GLN A 84 11.21 -4.17 1.81
CA GLN A 84 12.61 -4.19 1.42
C GLN A 84 12.84 -3.39 0.13
N VAL A 85 11.99 -3.59 -0.87
CA VAL A 85 12.09 -2.86 -2.14
C VAL A 85 11.85 -1.37 -1.91
N ALA A 86 10.85 -1.03 -1.12
CA ALA A 86 10.53 0.36 -0.81
C ALA A 86 11.71 1.07 -0.16
N TYR A 87 12.38 0.40 0.76
CA TYR A 87 13.54 0.98 1.42
C TYR A 87 14.74 1.05 0.48
N SER A 88 15.06 -0.07 -0.20
CA SER A 88 16.29 -0.17 -1.01
C SER A 88 16.28 0.78 -2.20
N ILE A 89 15.14 0.91 -2.87
CA ILE A 89 15.06 1.68 -4.12
C ILE A 89 14.56 3.09 -3.87
N PHE A 90 13.54 3.26 -3.03
CA PHE A 90 12.88 4.55 -2.84
C PHE A 90 13.23 5.23 -1.52
N LYS A 91 14.02 4.57 -0.68
CA LYS A 91 14.49 5.12 0.60
C LYS A 91 13.34 5.50 1.55
N ILE A 92 12.25 4.74 1.49
CA ILE A 92 11.14 4.95 2.43
C ILE A 92 11.54 4.31 3.76
N ASN A 93 11.73 5.12 4.78
CA ASN A 93 12.19 4.65 6.10
C ASN A 93 11.06 4.15 6.99
N LYS A 94 9.87 4.73 6.87
CA LYS A 94 8.73 4.31 7.69
C LYS A 94 8.01 3.20 6.95
N LYS A 95 8.20 1.97 7.41
CA LYS A 95 7.63 0.79 6.77
C LYS A 95 7.00 -0.11 7.81
N ILE A 96 5.78 -0.55 7.51
CA ILE A 96 5.04 -1.47 8.37
C ILE A 96 4.65 -2.66 7.51
N ALA A 97 5.02 -3.85 7.96
CA ALA A 97 4.64 -5.08 7.29
C ALA A 97 3.83 -5.94 8.25
N ARG A 98 2.67 -6.39 7.80
CA ARG A 98 1.89 -7.34 8.57
C ARG A 98 2.54 -8.72 8.49
N ILE A 99 2.89 -9.28 9.64
CA ILE A 99 3.45 -10.62 9.74
C ILE A 99 2.53 -11.41 10.66
N ARG A 100 1.75 -12.32 10.08
CA ARG A 100 0.83 -13.14 10.87
C ARG A 100 1.55 -14.33 11.50
N GLY A 101 2.59 -14.79 10.83
CA GLY A 101 3.38 -15.90 11.31
C GLY A 101 2.61 -17.21 11.27
N GLN A 102 2.80 -18.00 12.29
CA GLN A 102 2.19 -19.32 12.42
C GLN A 102 0.81 -19.22 13.05
#